data_d41de81bd9cc50bef8f1433ad53cfa00
#
_entry.id   d41de81bd9cc50bef8f1433ad53cfa00
#
_cell.length_a   1.000
_cell.length_b   1.000
_cell.length_c   1.000
_cell.angle_alpha   90.00
_cell.angle_beta   90.00
_cell.angle_gamma   90.00
#
_symmetry.space_group_name_H-M   'P 1'
#
loop_
_entity.id
_entity.type
_entity.pdbx_description
1 polymer ?
#
loop_
_entity_poly.entity_id
_entity_poly.type
_entity_poly.pdbx_seq_one_letter_code
_entity_poly.pdbx_strand_id
1 'polypeptide(L)'
;PDVSKVRSITALIDQKIEENFTKGLAPKKVLAHRIVSAAAIKMLQADLSHPNGVSAETLANDLCHVDITCENFDELVDLAFTRVLDSIVSATIGQYFVKGENNEYHIRIEGGVNYEQKVKDYAAQMGDGQKDEYFYMFLSEVLPVEGETYRRNFRIWEHHIEWQSHKCSRTGYIFMGNPNERSTTQPQQHFYIFFMPIFDTSNSSRPAE
;
A
#
# COMPACT_ATOMS: atom_id res chain seq x y z
N PRO A 1 6.57 -9.55 -29.30
CA PRO A 1 6.73 -8.20 -28.74
C PRO A 1 7.72 -7.38 -29.55
N ASP A 2 7.48 -6.08 -29.64
CA ASP A 2 8.36 -5.16 -30.35
C ASP A 2 9.69 -5.00 -29.60
N VAL A 3 10.77 -5.48 -30.17
CA VAL A 3 12.11 -5.47 -29.56
C VAL A 3 12.55 -4.05 -29.17
N SER A 4 12.15 -3.03 -29.94
CA SER A 4 12.51 -1.64 -29.66
C SER A 4 11.81 -1.14 -28.38
N LYS A 5 10.57 -1.52 -28.17
CA LYS A 5 9.80 -1.17 -26.96
C LYS A 5 10.36 -1.87 -25.73
N VAL A 6 10.64 -3.17 -25.83
CA VAL A 6 11.28 -3.92 -24.73
C VAL A 6 12.60 -3.28 -24.33
N ARG A 7 13.43 -2.92 -25.30
CA ARG A 7 14.73 -2.27 -25.06
C ARG A 7 14.57 -0.91 -24.36
N SER A 8 13.62 -0.10 -24.81
CA SER A 8 13.37 1.21 -24.19
C SER A 8 12.89 1.08 -22.74
N ILE A 9 12.03 0.11 -22.47
CA ILE A 9 11.52 -0.11 -21.12
C ILE A 9 12.60 -0.69 -20.20
N THR A 10 13.41 -1.62 -20.73
CA THR A 10 14.56 -2.16 -19.98
C THR A 10 15.52 -1.05 -19.57
N ALA A 11 15.81 -0.11 -20.48
CA ALA A 11 16.66 1.04 -20.18
C ALA A 11 16.07 1.96 -19.09
N LEU A 12 14.72 2.15 -19.08
CA LEU A 12 14.03 2.91 -18.03
C LEU A 12 14.10 2.19 -16.68
N ILE A 13 13.93 0.86 -16.65
CA ILE A 13 14.05 0.07 -15.44
C ILE A 13 15.50 0.17 -14.91
N ASP A 14 16.49 0.04 -15.78
CA ASP A 14 17.90 0.17 -15.42
C ASP A 14 18.24 1.53 -14.84
N GLN A 15 17.69 2.61 -15.41
CA GLN A 15 17.83 3.94 -14.84
C GLN A 15 17.20 4.03 -13.43
N LYS A 16 16.04 3.43 -13.23
CA LYS A 16 15.37 3.41 -11.91
C LYS A 16 16.16 2.60 -10.88
N ILE A 17 16.80 1.52 -11.29
CA ILE A 17 17.71 0.76 -10.43
C ILE A 17 18.90 1.63 -10.03
N GLU A 18 19.53 2.34 -10.97
CA GLU A 18 20.65 3.23 -10.65
C GLU A 18 20.26 4.35 -9.65
N GLU A 19 19.08 4.92 -9.80
CA GLU A 19 18.56 5.99 -8.93
C GLU A 19 18.22 5.48 -7.52
N ASN A 20 17.60 4.29 -7.40
CA ASN A 20 16.97 3.82 -6.16
C ASN A 20 17.77 2.78 -5.38
N PHE A 21 18.67 2.03 -6.04
CA PHE A 21 19.49 1.03 -5.38
C PHE A 21 20.69 1.70 -4.70
N THR A 22 20.43 2.32 -3.55
CA THR A 22 21.44 3.03 -2.75
C THR A 22 21.68 2.31 -1.42
N LYS A 23 22.71 2.70 -0.70
CA LYS A 23 23.08 2.16 0.63
C LYS A 23 23.13 0.62 0.64
N GLY A 24 22.26 -0.04 1.40
CA GLY A 24 22.24 -1.52 1.55
C GLY A 24 21.89 -2.30 0.27
N LEU A 25 21.26 -1.66 -0.72
CA LEU A 25 20.94 -2.27 -2.00
C LEU A 25 22.03 -2.05 -3.07
N ALA A 26 22.97 -1.15 -2.85
CA ALA A 26 24.03 -0.85 -3.83
C ALA A 26 24.83 -2.09 -4.29
N PRO A 27 25.21 -3.06 -3.44
CA PRO A 27 25.88 -4.27 -3.87
C PRO A 27 25.04 -5.17 -4.77
N LYS A 28 23.71 -5.02 -4.74
CA LYS A 28 22.75 -5.84 -5.50
C LYS A 28 22.42 -5.28 -6.88
N LYS A 29 22.96 -4.11 -7.27
CA LYS A 29 22.73 -3.49 -8.58
C LYS A 29 23.06 -4.43 -9.73
N VAL A 30 24.23 -5.07 -9.70
CA VAL A 30 24.68 -5.97 -10.76
C VAL A 30 23.69 -7.12 -10.95
N LEU A 31 23.22 -7.72 -9.85
CA LEU A 31 22.21 -8.77 -9.89
C LEU A 31 20.88 -8.23 -10.46
N ALA A 32 20.45 -7.04 -10.03
CA ALA A 32 19.22 -6.44 -10.50
C ALA A 32 19.23 -6.21 -12.03
N HIS A 33 20.31 -5.67 -12.60
CA HIS A 33 20.44 -5.50 -14.04
C HIS A 33 20.43 -6.84 -14.80
N ARG A 34 21.07 -7.89 -14.24
CA ARG A 34 21.02 -9.24 -14.82
C ARG A 34 19.60 -9.82 -14.79
N ILE A 35 18.88 -9.65 -13.71
CA ILE A 35 17.48 -10.07 -13.57
C ILE A 35 16.60 -9.38 -14.62
N VAL A 36 16.72 -8.07 -14.78
CA VAL A 36 15.94 -7.31 -15.77
C VAL A 36 16.28 -7.77 -17.19
N SER A 37 17.56 -8.00 -17.49
CA SER A 37 17.98 -8.52 -18.79
C SER A 37 17.43 -9.93 -19.06
N ALA A 38 17.46 -10.82 -18.07
CA ALA A 38 16.90 -12.17 -18.18
C ALA A 38 15.37 -12.11 -18.38
N ALA A 39 14.68 -11.27 -17.65
CA ALA A 39 13.23 -11.05 -17.80
C ALA A 39 12.89 -10.51 -19.20
N ALA A 40 13.69 -9.59 -19.74
CA ALA A 40 13.52 -9.07 -21.10
C ALA A 40 13.71 -10.16 -22.16
N ILE A 41 14.70 -11.01 -22.01
CA ILE A 41 14.94 -12.15 -22.91
C ILE A 41 13.77 -13.13 -22.86
N LYS A 42 13.33 -13.52 -21.67
CA LYS A 42 12.16 -14.42 -21.49
C LYS A 42 10.89 -13.82 -22.12
N MET A 43 10.68 -12.51 -21.96
CA MET A 43 9.57 -11.82 -22.58
C MET A 43 9.65 -11.83 -24.12
N LEU A 44 10.83 -11.67 -24.70
CA LEU A 44 11.01 -11.73 -26.14
C LEU A 44 10.84 -13.15 -26.71
N GLN A 45 11.08 -14.17 -25.91
CA GLN A 45 10.87 -15.57 -26.24
C GLN A 45 9.41 -16.02 -26.10
N ALA A 46 8.58 -15.22 -25.41
CA ALA A 46 7.18 -15.54 -25.18
C ALA A 46 6.39 -15.51 -26.48
N ASP A 47 5.61 -16.56 -26.72
CA ASP A 47 4.55 -16.53 -27.72
C ASP A 47 3.44 -15.58 -27.25
N LEU A 48 2.77 -14.89 -28.17
CA LEU A 48 1.69 -13.93 -27.88
C LEU A 48 0.54 -14.52 -27.03
N SER A 49 0.41 -15.84 -27.04
CA SER A 49 -0.62 -16.57 -26.27
C SER A 49 -0.22 -16.91 -24.83
N HIS A 50 1.07 -16.79 -24.46
CA HIS A 50 1.57 -17.15 -23.13
C HIS A 50 2.60 -16.11 -22.69
N PRO A 51 2.17 -15.08 -21.93
CA PRO A 51 3.12 -14.15 -21.35
C PRO A 51 3.96 -14.87 -20.29
N ASN A 52 5.23 -15.13 -20.63
CA ASN A 52 6.15 -15.77 -19.71
C ASN A 52 6.65 -14.76 -18.69
N GLY A 53 6.21 -14.90 -17.44
CA GLY A 53 6.84 -14.28 -16.31
C GLY A 53 8.14 -14.97 -15.92
N VAL A 54 8.90 -14.36 -15.04
CA VAL A 54 10.08 -14.95 -14.41
C VAL A 54 9.82 -15.14 -12.93
N SER A 55 10.06 -16.33 -12.41
CA SER A 55 10.06 -16.58 -10.97
C SER A 55 11.47 -16.42 -10.39
N ALA A 56 11.55 -16.18 -9.08
CA ALA A 56 12.83 -16.11 -8.37
C ALA A 56 13.62 -17.42 -8.52
N GLU A 57 12.93 -18.56 -8.46
CA GLU A 57 13.51 -19.89 -8.61
C GLU A 57 14.09 -20.12 -10.02
N THR A 58 13.32 -19.76 -11.06
CA THR A 58 13.81 -19.86 -12.45
C THR A 58 15.03 -19.00 -12.67
N LEU A 59 15.04 -17.77 -12.15
CA LEU A 59 16.18 -16.87 -12.27
C LEU A 59 17.39 -17.35 -11.48
N ALA A 60 17.19 -17.94 -10.29
CA ALA A 60 18.26 -18.52 -9.51
C ALA A 60 18.93 -19.69 -10.25
N ASN A 61 18.15 -20.51 -10.96
CA ASN A 61 18.68 -21.58 -11.80
C ASN A 61 19.40 -21.05 -13.06
N ASP A 62 18.81 -20.07 -13.73
CA ASP A 62 19.33 -19.54 -15.00
C ASP A 62 20.56 -18.64 -14.79
N LEU A 63 20.66 -17.95 -13.65
CA LEU A 63 21.73 -17.00 -13.30
C LEU A 63 22.71 -17.54 -12.26
N CYS A 64 22.96 -18.85 -12.26
CA CYS A 64 23.73 -19.58 -11.24
C CYS A 64 25.20 -19.16 -11.04
N HIS A 65 25.74 -18.25 -11.85
CA HIS A 65 27.12 -17.75 -11.74
C HIS A 65 27.22 -16.40 -10.97
N VAL A 66 26.28 -16.11 -10.13
CA VAL A 66 26.33 -14.91 -9.27
C VAL A 66 27.12 -15.27 -8.02
N ASP A 67 28.15 -14.47 -7.70
CA ASP A 67 28.96 -14.60 -6.47
C ASP A 67 28.10 -14.25 -5.22
N ILE A 68 27.18 -15.14 -4.88
CA ILE A 68 26.35 -15.03 -3.68
C ILE A 68 26.65 -16.23 -2.81
N THR A 69 27.20 -15.99 -1.64
CA THR A 69 27.42 -17.00 -0.61
C THR A 69 26.12 -17.23 0.15
N CYS A 70 25.42 -18.33 -0.18
CA CYS A 70 24.26 -18.81 0.55
C CYS A 70 24.50 -20.25 1.00
N GLU A 71 23.90 -20.65 2.12
CA GLU A 71 24.08 -22.00 2.68
C GLU A 71 23.32 -23.07 1.87
N ASN A 72 22.19 -22.67 1.27
CA ASN A 72 21.35 -23.56 0.45
C ASN A 72 20.63 -22.80 -0.66
N PHE A 73 20.02 -23.55 -1.59
CA PHE A 73 19.32 -22.98 -2.74
C PHE A 73 18.08 -22.17 -2.34
N ASP A 74 17.31 -22.62 -1.36
CA ASP A 74 16.09 -21.91 -0.91
C ASP A 74 16.44 -20.55 -0.31
N GLU A 75 17.54 -20.47 0.44
CA GLU A 75 18.05 -19.21 0.96
C GLU A 75 18.51 -18.27 -0.17
N LEU A 76 19.14 -18.80 -1.21
CA LEU A 76 19.52 -18.04 -2.39
C LEU A 76 18.29 -17.45 -3.09
N VAL A 77 17.24 -18.25 -3.28
CA VAL A 77 15.98 -17.80 -3.90
C VAL A 77 15.34 -16.69 -3.08
N ASP A 78 15.21 -16.87 -1.77
CA ASP A 78 14.51 -15.90 -0.91
C ASP A 78 15.33 -14.64 -0.66
N LEU A 79 16.57 -14.77 -0.20
CA LEU A 79 17.38 -13.64 0.24
C LEU A 79 18.00 -12.83 -0.89
N ALA A 80 18.36 -13.51 -1.98
CA ALA A 80 18.99 -12.84 -3.10
C ALA A 80 17.96 -12.45 -4.16
N PHE A 81 17.25 -13.41 -4.73
CA PHE A 81 16.40 -13.15 -5.89
C PHE A 81 15.07 -12.52 -5.55
N THR A 82 14.30 -13.07 -4.63
CA THR A 82 12.98 -12.53 -4.28
C THR A 82 13.08 -11.09 -3.77
N ARG A 83 14.03 -10.82 -2.87
CA ARG A 83 14.22 -9.47 -2.34
C ARG A 83 14.68 -8.46 -3.40
N VAL A 84 15.51 -8.88 -4.36
CA VAL A 84 15.94 -7.99 -5.44
C VAL A 84 14.78 -7.74 -6.40
N LEU A 85 14.01 -8.77 -6.75
CA LEU A 85 12.81 -8.65 -7.58
C LEU A 85 11.80 -7.68 -6.98
N ASP A 86 11.46 -7.82 -5.71
CA ASP A 86 10.56 -6.92 -5.01
C ASP A 86 11.12 -5.49 -4.93
N SER A 87 12.45 -5.36 -4.80
CA SER A 87 13.11 -4.05 -4.84
C SER A 87 13.04 -3.39 -6.21
N ILE A 88 13.12 -4.16 -7.30
CA ILE A 88 12.93 -3.65 -8.68
C ILE A 88 11.49 -3.20 -8.88
N VAL A 89 10.50 -3.97 -8.42
CA VAL A 89 9.08 -3.58 -8.46
C VAL A 89 8.89 -2.25 -7.73
N SER A 90 9.43 -2.12 -6.54
CA SER A 90 9.36 -0.89 -5.74
C SER A 90 10.06 0.29 -6.42
N ALA A 91 11.25 0.10 -6.97
CA ALA A 91 12.01 1.13 -7.68
C ALA A 91 11.28 1.66 -8.93
N THR A 92 10.53 0.79 -9.60
CA THR A 92 9.71 1.15 -10.77
C THR A 92 8.27 1.53 -10.42
N ILE A 93 7.91 1.52 -9.13
CA ILE A 93 6.54 1.77 -8.63
C ILE A 93 5.52 0.85 -9.35
N GLY A 94 5.92 -0.36 -9.70
CA GLY A 94 5.10 -1.31 -10.45
C GLY A 94 4.64 -0.81 -11.83
N GLN A 95 5.30 0.17 -12.43
CA GLN A 95 4.93 0.70 -13.75
C GLN A 95 5.45 -0.16 -14.89
N TYR A 96 6.71 -0.55 -14.80
CA TYR A 96 7.43 -1.25 -15.86
C TYR A 96 7.77 -2.68 -15.48
N PHE A 97 7.89 -2.96 -14.19
CA PHE A 97 8.18 -4.28 -13.65
C PHE A 97 7.15 -4.61 -12.58
N VAL A 98 6.38 -5.68 -12.76
CA VAL A 98 5.22 -6.02 -11.94
C VAL A 98 5.29 -7.44 -11.43
N LYS A 99 4.76 -7.68 -10.24
CA LYS A 99 4.55 -9.01 -9.68
C LYS A 99 3.14 -9.48 -10.01
N GLY A 100 3.02 -10.64 -10.64
CA GLY A 100 1.75 -11.31 -10.94
C GLY A 100 1.24 -12.19 -9.79
N GLU A 101 0.11 -12.85 -10.00
CA GLU A 101 -0.59 -13.65 -8.97
C GLU A 101 0.21 -14.90 -8.52
N ASN A 102 1.01 -15.52 -9.41
CA ASN A 102 1.75 -16.74 -9.12
C ASN A 102 3.20 -16.50 -8.65
N ASN A 103 3.48 -15.35 -8.02
CA ASN A 103 4.85 -14.93 -7.71
C ASN A 103 5.77 -14.85 -8.95
N GLU A 104 5.20 -14.69 -10.12
CA GLU A 104 5.93 -14.41 -11.35
C GLU A 104 6.06 -12.91 -11.57
N TYR A 105 7.17 -12.49 -12.12
CA TYR A 105 7.46 -11.09 -12.40
C TYR A 105 7.51 -10.85 -13.90
N HIS A 106 6.90 -9.76 -14.35
CA HIS A 106 6.73 -9.45 -15.76
C HIS A 106 7.20 -8.02 -16.07
N ILE A 107 7.80 -7.86 -17.25
CA ILE A 107 8.00 -6.52 -17.81
C ILE A 107 6.70 -6.09 -18.49
N ARG A 108 6.18 -4.92 -18.15
CA ARG A 108 4.98 -4.35 -18.75
C ARG A 108 5.37 -3.37 -19.86
N ILE A 109 4.97 -3.67 -21.09
CA ILE A 109 5.28 -2.85 -22.28
C ILE A 109 4.44 -1.58 -22.31
N GLU A 110 3.20 -1.66 -21.84
CA GLU A 110 2.33 -0.49 -21.73
C GLU A 110 2.49 0.12 -20.34
N GLY A 111 3.22 1.25 -20.29
CA GLY A 111 3.46 1.98 -19.04
C GLY A 111 2.15 2.59 -18.50
N GLY A 112 1.40 1.80 -17.77
CA GLY A 112 0.28 2.29 -16.96
C GLY A 112 0.73 2.51 -15.52
N VAL A 113 0.26 3.58 -14.89
CA VAL A 113 0.45 3.76 -13.45
C VAL A 113 -0.25 2.61 -12.73
N ASN A 114 0.50 1.81 -11.98
CA ASN A 114 -0.11 0.83 -11.09
C ASN A 114 -0.66 1.56 -9.86
N TYR A 115 -1.92 1.98 -9.96
CA TYR A 115 -2.59 2.71 -8.88
C TYR A 115 -2.70 1.87 -7.60
N GLU A 116 -2.89 0.55 -7.71
CA GLU A 116 -2.94 -0.33 -6.54
C GLU A 116 -1.62 -0.33 -5.76
N GLN A 117 -0.49 -0.45 -6.47
CA GLN A 117 0.81 -0.39 -5.83
C GLN A 117 1.07 0.98 -5.21
N LYS A 118 0.74 2.06 -5.91
CA LYS A 118 0.82 3.42 -5.35
C LYS A 118 -0.01 3.58 -4.08
N VAL A 119 -1.23 3.08 -4.08
CA VAL A 119 -2.12 3.14 -2.90
C VAL A 119 -1.51 2.35 -1.73
N LYS A 120 -0.99 1.14 -1.98
CA LYS A 120 -0.30 0.34 -0.96
C LYS A 120 0.93 1.04 -0.40
N ASP A 121 1.75 1.63 -1.26
CA ASP A 121 2.97 2.36 -0.86
C ASP A 121 2.62 3.61 -0.04
N TYR A 122 1.58 4.35 -0.44
CA TYR A 122 1.07 5.49 0.34
C TYR A 122 0.53 5.05 1.70
N ALA A 123 -0.28 3.98 1.73
CA ALA A 123 -0.84 3.45 2.96
C ALA A 123 0.24 2.95 3.93
N ALA A 124 1.32 2.35 3.40
CA ALA A 124 2.45 1.89 4.20
C ALA A 124 3.28 3.04 4.82
N GLN A 125 3.27 4.21 4.19
CA GLN A 125 3.97 5.40 4.69
C GLN A 125 3.15 6.22 5.68
N MET A 126 1.83 5.97 5.75
CA MET A 126 0.95 6.68 6.67
C MET A 126 1.12 6.18 8.10
N GLY A 127 1.26 7.12 9.03
CA GLY A 127 1.12 6.83 10.46
C GLY A 127 -0.33 6.42 10.81
N ASP A 128 -0.48 5.67 11.90
CA ASP A 128 -1.80 5.13 12.29
C ASP A 128 -2.84 6.24 12.56
N GLY A 129 -2.43 7.36 13.15
CA GLY A 129 -3.31 8.52 13.31
C GLY A 129 -3.80 9.13 11.98
N GLN A 130 -2.96 9.11 10.93
CA GLN A 130 -3.37 9.57 9.60
C GLN A 130 -4.37 8.60 8.94
N LYS A 131 -4.19 7.29 9.15
CA LYS A 131 -5.15 6.28 8.67
C LYS A 131 -6.52 6.47 9.34
N ASP A 132 -6.54 6.74 10.65
CA ASP A 132 -7.77 7.04 11.37
C ASP A 132 -8.43 8.33 10.88
N GLU A 133 -7.64 9.35 10.50
CA GLU A 133 -8.20 10.57 9.90
C GLU A 133 -8.94 10.30 8.58
N TYR A 134 -8.34 9.50 7.69
CA TYR A 134 -9.00 9.11 6.45
C TYR A 134 -10.23 8.25 6.71
N PHE A 135 -10.17 7.34 7.69
CA PHE A 135 -11.30 6.53 8.11
C PHE A 135 -12.48 7.39 8.59
N TYR A 136 -12.23 8.39 9.43
CA TYR A 136 -13.26 9.31 9.89
C TYR A 136 -13.82 10.19 8.76
N MET A 137 -12.98 10.62 7.84
CA MET A 137 -13.43 11.36 6.66
C MET A 137 -14.40 10.51 5.83
N PHE A 138 -14.04 9.26 5.56
CA PHE A 138 -14.90 8.31 4.86
C PHE A 138 -16.22 8.05 5.62
N LEU A 139 -16.16 7.83 6.94
CA LEU A 139 -17.36 7.65 7.75
C LEU A 139 -18.30 8.86 7.70
N SER A 140 -17.77 10.08 7.71
CA SER A 140 -18.58 11.29 7.62
C SER A 140 -19.27 11.47 6.27
N GLU A 141 -18.75 10.85 5.20
CA GLU A 141 -19.38 10.84 3.87
C GLU A 141 -20.45 9.76 3.74
N VAL A 142 -20.27 8.61 4.40
CA VAL A 142 -21.18 7.45 4.28
C VAL A 142 -22.32 7.52 5.30
N LEU A 143 -22.07 8.03 6.49
CA LEU A 143 -23.09 8.20 7.52
C LEU A 143 -23.94 9.44 7.21
N PRO A 144 -25.28 9.37 7.41
CA PRO A 144 -26.14 10.53 7.25
C PRO A 144 -25.95 11.51 8.42
N VAL A 145 -24.74 12.04 8.53
CA VAL A 145 -24.40 13.07 9.51
C VAL A 145 -24.65 14.40 8.84
N GLU A 146 -25.84 14.94 9.06
CA GLU A 146 -26.26 16.21 8.47
C GLU A 146 -25.74 17.40 9.28
N GLY A 147 -25.31 18.44 8.56
CA GLY A 147 -25.00 19.72 9.15
C GLY A 147 -23.52 19.98 9.44
N GLU A 148 -23.24 21.20 9.89
CA GLU A 148 -21.92 21.61 10.34
C GLU A 148 -21.57 20.95 11.67
N THR A 149 -20.29 20.66 11.87
CA THR A 149 -19.82 20.18 13.19
C THR A 149 -20.14 21.22 14.28
N TYR A 150 -20.56 20.76 15.43
CA TYR A 150 -20.85 21.60 16.60
C TYR A 150 -19.72 22.58 16.93
N ARG A 151 -18.47 22.20 16.65
CA ARG A 151 -17.31 23.08 16.71
C ARG A 151 -16.50 22.96 15.43
N ARG A 152 -16.17 24.10 14.83
CA ARG A 152 -15.26 24.20 13.70
C ARG A 152 -13.93 23.53 14.04
N ASN A 153 -13.47 22.63 13.21
CA ASN A 153 -12.28 21.78 13.37
C ASN A 153 -12.40 20.58 14.33
N PHE A 154 -13.55 20.32 14.92
CA PHE A 154 -13.79 19.10 15.69
C PHE A 154 -14.80 18.23 14.95
N ARG A 155 -14.57 16.92 14.95
CA ARG A 155 -15.48 15.94 14.33
C ARG A 155 -16.58 15.54 15.28
N ILE A 156 -17.42 16.51 15.64
CA ILE A 156 -18.52 16.38 16.58
C ILE A 156 -19.78 16.89 15.89
N TRP A 157 -20.77 16.03 15.74
CA TRP A 157 -22.05 16.37 15.12
C TRP A 157 -23.17 16.20 16.12
N GLU A 158 -24.14 17.11 16.08
CA GLU A 158 -25.40 16.94 16.79
C GLU A 158 -26.27 15.96 16.00
N HIS A 159 -26.88 15.00 16.70
CA HIS A 159 -27.72 13.99 16.08
C HIS A 159 -29.03 13.84 16.85
N HIS A 160 -30.16 13.83 16.11
CA HIS A 160 -31.47 13.68 16.64
C HIS A 160 -32.00 12.28 16.34
N ILE A 161 -32.41 11.56 17.38
CA ILE A 161 -33.09 10.26 17.25
C ILE A 161 -34.54 10.44 17.54
N GLU A 162 -35.42 10.18 16.55
CA GLU A 162 -36.84 10.11 16.72
C GLU A 162 -37.26 8.71 17.16
N TRP A 163 -37.83 8.62 18.35
CA TRP A 163 -38.39 7.37 18.83
C TRP A 163 -39.92 7.37 18.61
N GLN A 164 -40.30 7.02 17.40
CA GLN A 164 -41.70 7.12 16.92
C GLN A 164 -42.70 6.38 17.81
N SER A 165 -42.35 5.17 18.32
CA SER A 165 -43.25 4.39 19.20
C SER A 165 -43.53 5.07 20.53
N HIS A 166 -42.65 5.93 21.02
CA HIS A 166 -42.82 6.67 22.27
C HIS A 166 -43.16 8.16 22.06
N LYS A 167 -43.28 8.60 20.79
CA LYS A 167 -43.58 10.00 20.43
C LYS A 167 -42.61 11.00 21.08
N CYS A 168 -41.35 10.64 21.21
CA CYS A 168 -40.33 11.50 21.77
C CYS A 168 -39.09 11.53 20.87
N SER A 169 -38.37 12.63 20.94
CA SER A 169 -37.04 12.76 20.30
C SER A 169 -35.97 12.92 21.36
N ARG A 170 -34.75 12.46 21.03
CA ARG A 170 -33.58 12.64 21.88
C ARG A 170 -32.43 13.20 21.05
N THR A 171 -31.76 14.18 21.62
CA THR A 171 -30.59 14.81 21.01
C THR A 171 -29.34 14.29 21.68
N GLY A 172 -28.34 13.98 20.90
CA GLY A 172 -27.05 13.56 21.37
C GLY A 172 -25.94 14.03 20.44
N TYR A 173 -24.72 13.59 20.70
CA TYR A 173 -23.57 13.89 19.87
C TYR A 173 -22.93 12.63 19.31
N ILE A 174 -22.46 12.74 18.07
CA ILE A 174 -21.60 11.75 17.41
C ILE A 174 -20.19 12.31 17.39
N PHE A 175 -19.23 11.55 17.90
CA PHE A 175 -17.81 11.87 17.93
C PHE A 175 -17.04 10.92 17.06
N MET A 176 -16.12 11.44 16.24
CA MET A 176 -15.13 10.65 15.53
C MET A 176 -13.75 11.03 16.07
N GLY A 177 -13.14 10.14 16.86
CA GLY A 177 -11.87 10.39 17.51
C GLY A 177 -11.77 9.83 18.91
N ASN A 178 -10.64 10.12 19.57
CA ASN A 178 -10.40 9.65 20.92
C ASN A 178 -11.38 10.34 21.90
N PRO A 179 -12.12 9.60 22.75
CA PRO A 179 -13.00 10.19 23.76
C PRO A 179 -12.27 11.09 24.75
N ASN A 180 -10.98 10.92 24.95
CA ASN A 180 -10.19 11.76 25.85
C ASN A 180 -9.89 13.16 25.26
N GLU A 181 -10.05 13.34 23.96
CA GLU A 181 -9.87 14.63 23.28
C GLU A 181 -11.15 15.48 23.28
N ARG A 182 -12.24 14.97 23.82
CA ARG A 182 -13.48 15.73 23.91
C ARG A 182 -13.30 16.96 24.82
N SER A 183 -13.88 18.07 24.40
CA SER A 183 -13.93 19.26 25.23
C SER A 183 -14.90 19.07 26.41
N THR A 184 -14.44 19.29 27.62
CA THR A 184 -15.23 19.28 28.84
C THR A 184 -16.31 20.37 28.88
N THR A 185 -16.29 21.33 27.96
CA THR A 185 -17.24 22.44 27.85
C THR A 185 -18.48 22.14 27.03
N GLN A 186 -18.73 20.88 26.69
CA GLN A 186 -19.91 20.49 25.93
C GLN A 186 -21.14 20.47 26.80
N PRO A 187 -22.29 20.95 26.30
CA PRO A 187 -23.56 20.84 27.03
C PRO A 187 -23.89 19.36 27.20
N GLN A 188 -24.51 19.06 28.35
CA GLN A 188 -24.94 17.70 28.65
C GLN A 188 -26.08 17.31 27.71
N GLN A 189 -25.98 16.17 27.07
CA GLN A 189 -26.94 15.62 26.13
C GLN A 189 -27.46 14.26 26.57
N HIS A 190 -28.52 13.77 25.91
CA HIS A 190 -29.15 12.50 26.28
C HIS A 190 -28.30 11.28 26.00
N PHE A 191 -27.42 11.34 24.97
CA PHE A 191 -26.53 10.26 24.61
C PHE A 191 -25.28 10.77 23.87
N TYR A 192 -24.25 9.93 23.84
CA TYR A 192 -23.01 10.15 23.09
C TYR A 192 -22.62 8.89 22.36
N ILE A 193 -22.28 9.00 21.07
CA ILE A 193 -21.78 7.92 20.22
C ILE A 193 -20.35 8.25 19.84
N PHE A 194 -19.42 7.32 20.14
CA PHE A 194 -18.01 7.48 19.83
C PHE A 194 -17.58 6.47 18.77
N PHE A 195 -17.05 6.95 17.65
CA PHE A 195 -16.30 6.14 16.70
C PHE A 195 -14.83 6.14 17.12
N MET A 196 -14.39 5.03 17.68
CA MET A 196 -13.04 4.87 18.20
C MET A 196 -12.01 4.72 17.08
N PRO A 197 -10.74 5.15 17.31
CA PRO A 197 -9.64 4.86 16.40
C PRO A 197 -9.50 3.36 16.15
N ILE A 198 -9.24 2.98 14.90
CA ILE A 198 -9.04 1.58 14.51
C ILE A 198 -7.55 1.25 14.46
N PHE A 199 -6.75 2.18 13.97
CA PHE A 199 -5.32 1.99 13.71
C PHE A 199 -4.47 2.47 14.86
N ASP A 200 -4.71 3.68 15.38
CA ASP A 200 -4.01 4.22 16.55
C ASP A 200 -4.72 3.84 17.84
N THR A 201 -4.34 2.68 18.37
CA THR A 201 -4.86 2.18 19.65
C THR A 201 -4.05 2.65 20.88
N SER A 202 -2.98 3.42 20.68
CA SER A 202 -2.08 3.83 21.76
C SER A 202 -2.73 4.73 22.81
N ASN A 203 -3.76 5.49 22.41
CA ASN A 203 -4.53 6.39 23.27
C ASN A 203 -5.98 5.92 23.51
N SER A 204 -6.32 4.70 23.10
CA SER A 204 -7.66 4.14 23.28
C SER A 204 -7.91 3.64 24.70
N SER A 205 -7.63 4.47 25.72
CA SER A 205 -8.17 4.20 27.04
C SER A 205 -9.69 4.30 26.96
N ARG A 206 -10.41 3.19 27.15
CA ARG A 206 -11.86 3.22 27.35
C ARG A 206 -12.18 4.30 28.38
N PRO A 207 -13.16 5.16 28.14
CA PRO A 207 -13.64 6.03 29.20
C PRO A 207 -13.99 5.15 30.38
N ALA A 208 -13.47 5.49 31.55
CA ALA A 208 -13.89 4.87 32.80
C ALA A 208 -15.40 5.06 32.90
N GLU A 209 -16.11 3.96 33.15
CA GLU A 209 -17.57 3.97 33.40
C GLU A 209 -17.91 4.86 34.60
#